data_06cf09ce3b2df435a8ff0cd62204d579
#
_entry.id   06cf09ce3b2df435a8ff0cd62204d579
#
_cell.length_a   1.000
_cell.length_b   1.000
_cell.length_c   1.000
_cell.angle_alpha   90.00
_cell.angle_beta   90.00
_cell.angle_gamma   90.00
#
_symmetry.space_group_name_H-M   'P 1'
#
loop_
_entity.id
_entity.type
_entity.pdbx_description
1 polymer ?
#
loop_
_entity_poly.entity_id
_entity_poly.type
_entity_poly.pdbx_seq_one_letter_code
_entity_poly.pdbx_strand_id
1 'polypeptide(L)'
;MLKLICGPSGVGKTERLTQYIEADIHAGVRSFLLIPEQQAYISERSLAERLPKNAGVCFEVVSFSGLAEKVFCKYGGVTAESVSGAVSSLLMWHTLATLSPLLEQYGKSAEGDLTLTNLMLAAVAEMRAGGITAQMLEDAAAQMENGSALQKKLSDLALIDAAYHAKIEECFGSDPSDKLLRLSSLLQKHRFFDNCNVYIDSFTIFTVPEYAVLLQMLKQAKNVTVSLCTDSANSSLPHFLSVSDTARQLSHLADRADTDMETIALSVAESQKPHALSVLEKNLCRF
;
A
#
# COMPACT_ATOMS: atom_id res chain seq x y z
N MET A 1 -10.40 -15.09 8.93
CA MET A 1 -11.64 -14.40 8.57
C MET A 1 -11.36 -12.94 8.25
N LEU A 2 -11.88 -12.41 7.13
CA LEU A 2 -11.82 -10.98 6.79
C LEU A 2 -13.10 -10.27 7.28
N LYS A 3 -12.95 -9.14 7.98
CA LYS A 3 -14.07 -8.26 8.36
C LYS A 3 -13.87 -6.88 7.74
N LEU A 4 -14.86 -6.41 7.00
CA LEU A 4 -14.89 -5.05 6.48
C LEU A 4 -15.86 -4.20 7.31
N ILE A 5 -15.38 -3.13 7.91
CA ILE A 5 -16.19 -2.13 8.61
C ILE A 5 -16.38 -0.94 7.67
N CYS A 6 -17.55 -0.84 7.08
CA CYS A 6 -17.91 0.23 6.16
C CYS A 6 -18.75 1.29 6.87
N GLY A 7 -18.49 2.55 6.58
CA GLY A 7 -19.29 3.67 7.09
C GLY A 7 -18.69 5.00 6.64
N PRO A 8 -19.49 6.06 6.46
CA PRO A 8 -18.98 7.37 6.13
C PRO A 8 -18.06 7.92 7.25
N SER A 9 -17.39 9.03 7.01
CA SER A 9 -16.51 9.65 8.00
C SER A 9 -17.29 10.00 9.28
N GLY A 10 -16.72 9.80 10.47
CA GLY A 10 -17.31 10.20 11.76
C GLY A 10 -18.39 9.28 12.34
N VAL A 11 -18.63 8.09 11.77
CA VAL A 11 -19.59 7.11 12.31
C VAL A 11 -19.00 6.15 13.35
N GLY A 12 -17.76 6.36 13.78
CA GLY A 12 -17.15 5.56 14.85
C GLY A 12 -16.41 4.29 14.39
N LYS A 13 -15.95 4.20 13.13
CA LYS A 13 -15.17 3.05 12.63
C LYS A 13 -13.92 2.79 13.48
N THR A 14 -13.10 3.81 13.69
CA THR A 14 -11.87 3.73 14.51
C THR A 14 -12.22 3.37 15.95
N GLU A 15 -13.31 3.90 16.50
CA GLU A 15 -13.80 3.54 17.84
C GLU A 15 -14.15 2.06 17.91
N ARG A 16 -14.82 1.53 16.90
CA ARG A 16 -15.16 0.11 16.82
C ARG A 16 -13.92 -0.78 16.75
N LEU A 17 -12.90 -0.37 15.98
CA LEU A 17 -11.61 -1.08 15.96
C LEU A 17 -10.94 -1.04 17.33
N THR A 18 -10.94 0.12 18.01
CA THR A 18 -10.36 0.27 19.35
C THR A 18 -11.03 -0.68 20.34
N GLN A 19 -12.36 -0.83 20.30
CA GLN A 19 -13.08 -1.78 21.17
C GLN A 19 -12.64 -3.24 20.92
N TYR A 20 -12.40 -3.62 19.67
CA TYR A 20 -11.88 -4.97 19.36
C TYR A 20 -10.45 -5.16 19.85
N ILE A 21 -9.60 -4.14 19.70
CA ILE A 21 -8.23 -4.15 20.23
C ILE A 21 -8.22 -4.26 21.75
N GLU A 22 -9.07 -3.50 22.45
CA GLU A 22 -9.23 -3.59 23.91
C GLU A 22 -9.64 -5.01 24.35
N ALA A 23 -10.59 -5.61 23.66
CA ALA A 23 -11.01 -6.99 23.93
C ALA A 23 -9.87 -8.00 23.73
N ASP A 24 -9.05 -7.83 22.68
CA ASP A 24 -7.87 -8.66 22.43
C ASP A 24 -6.82 -8.51 23.54
N ILE A 25 -6.55 -7.28 23.98
CA ILE A 25 -5.60 -6.99 25.06
C ILE A 25 -6.07 -7.68 26.36
N HIS A 26 -7.36 -7.60 26.69
CA HIS A 26 -7.92 -8.28 27.86
C HIS A 26 -7.86 -9.80 27.75
N ALA A 27 -7.99 -10.33 26.55
CA ALA A 27 -7.89 -11.77 26.28
C ALA A 27 -6.43 -12.26 26.12
N GLY A 28 -5.44 -11.37 26.16
CA GLY A 28 -4.02 -11.70 25.92
C GLY A 28 -3.74 -12.15 24.49
N VAL A 29 -4.58 -11.76 23.52
CA VAL A 29 -4.41 -12.08 22.10
C VAL A 29 -3.48 -11.06 21.47
N ARG A 30 -2.45 -11.54 20.77
CA ARG A 30 -1.54 -10.67 20.05
C ARG A 30 -2.26 -9.99 18.88
N SER A 31 -2.13 -8.68 18.79
CA SER A 31 -2.79 -7.90 17.75
C SER A 31 -1.91 -6.78 17.21
N PHE A 32 -2.16 -6.43 15.93
CA PHE A 32 -1.48 -5.36 15.22
C PHE A 32 -2.50 -4.38 14.67
N LEU A 33 -2.20 -3.09 14.77
CA LEU A 33 -2.91 -2.05 14.03
C LEU A 33 -2.00 -1.52 12.92
N LEU A 34 -2.39 -1.77 11.68
CA LEU A 34 -1.71 -1.28 10.49
C LEU A 34 -2.35 0.03 10.03
N ILE A 35 -1.56 1.07 9.93
CA ILE A 35 -1.97 2.43 9.53
C ILE A 35 -0.93 3.06 8.60
N PRO A 36 -1.31 4.09 7.80
CA PRO A 36 -0.35 4.86 7.00
C PRO A 36 0.73 5.52 7.87
N GLU A 37 1.96 5.61 7.35
CA GLU A 37 3.12 6.14 8.09
C GLU A 37 2.87 7.53 8.68
N GLN A 38 2.21 8.42 7.90
CA GLN A 38 1.94 9.80 8.34
C GLN A 38 1.04 9.85 9.58
N GLN A 39 0.25 8.81 9.83
CA GLN A 39 -0.70 8.76 10.94
C GLN A 39 -0.19 7.91 12.12
N ALA A 40 0.89 7.16 11.94
CA ALA A 40 1.39 6.20 12.91
C ALA A 40 1.61 6.83 14.29
N TYR A 41 2.34 7.93 14.35
CA TYR A 41 2.66 8.62 15.60
C TYR A 41 1.41 9.17 16.33
N ILE A 42 0.49 9.78 15.58
CA ILE A 42 -0.74 10.39 16.17
C ILE A 42 -1.64 9.29 16.72
N SER A 43 -1.81 8.21 15.98
CA SER A 43 -2.66 7.08 16.39
C SER A 43 -2.05 6.32 17.55
N GLU A 44 -0.75 6.08 17.55
CA GLU A 44 -0.04 5.43 18.65
C GLU A 44 -0.21 6.23 19.96
N ARG A 45 0.00 7.56 19.90
CA ARG A 45 -0.20 8.43 21.05
C ARG A 45 -1.64 8.41 21.55
N SER A 46 -2.62 8.57 20.66
CA SER A 46 -4.05 8.56 21.04
C SER A 46 -4.46 7.23 21.66
N LEU A 47 -3.97 6.11 21.15
CA LEU A 47 -4.25 4.79 21.70
C LEU A 47 -3.52 4.54 23.02
N ALA A 48 -2.27 5.03 23.16
CA ALA A 48 -1.52 4.91 24.42
C ALA A 48 -2.20 5.62 25.60
N GLU A 49 -2.94 6.71 25.34
CA GLU A 49 -3.72 7.43 26.35
C GLU A 49 -5.00 6.66 26.77
N ARG A 50 -5.53 5.80 25.92
CA ARG A 50 -6.81 5.08 26.08
C ARG A 50 -6.65 3.64 26.52
N LEU A 51 -5.62 2.96 26.03
CA LEU A 51 -5.40 1.54 26.29
C LEU A 51 -4.76 1.30 27.66
N PRO A 52 -4.96 0.11 28.26
CA PRO A 52 -4.31 -0.28 29.49
C PRO A 52 -2.78 -0.17 29.41
N LYS A 53 -2.10 0.17 30.52
CA LYS A 53 -0.63 0.36 30.56
C LYS A 53 0.18 -0.87 30.14
N ASN A 54 -0.41 -2.05 30.20
CA ASN A 54 0.21 -3.32 29.74
C ASN A 54 -0.11 -3.68 28.29
N ALA A 55 -0.80 -2.83 27.55
CA ALA A 55 -1.19 -3.09 26.15
C ALA A 55 0.01 -3.43 25.26
N GLY A 56 1.14 -2.76 25.45
CA GLY A 56 2.36 -2.98 24.66
C GLY A 56 2.97 -4.39 24.71
N VAL A 57 2.44 -5.27 25.58
CA VAL A 57 2.89 -6.67 25.63
C VAL A 57 2.29 -7.49 24.47
N CYS A 58 1.07 -7.19 24.05
CA CYS A 58 0.35 -7.97 23.03
C CYS A 58 -0.23 -7.13 21.89
N PHE A 59 -0.12 -5.80 21.95
CA PHE A 59 -0.63 -4.90 20.91
C PHE A 59 0.48 -3.99 20.36
N GLU A 60 0.52 -3.83 19.06
CA GLU A 60 1.51 -2.99 18.38
C GLU A 60 0.86 -2.19 17.24
N VAL A 61 1.22 -0.90 17.13
CA VAL A 61 0.89 -0.06 15.97
C VAL A 61 2.06 -0.14 14.99
N VAL A 62 1.76 -0.38 13.72
CA VAL A 62 2.77 -0.52 12.67
C VAL A 62 2.30 0.13 11.37
N SER A 63 3.26 0.63 10.57
CA SER A 63 3.07 0.89 9.15
C SER A 63 3.56 -0.31 8.33
N PHE A 64 3.33 -0.31 7.01
CA PHE A 64 3.91 -1.33 6.15
C PHE A 64 5.45 -1.37 6.22
N SER A 65 6.10 -0.20 6.25
CA SER A 65 7.56 -0.12 6.39
C SER A 65 8.04 -0.62 7.75
N GLY A 66 7.37 -0.23 8.84
CA GLY A 66 7.71 -0.69 10.19
C GLY A 66 7.48 -2.19 10.38
N LEU A 67 6.42 -2.74 9.75
CA LEU A 67 6.18 -4.18 9.73
C LEU A 67 7.30 -4.91 8.99
N ALA A 68 7.75 -4.40 7.84
CA ALA A 68 8.86 -4.99 7.08
C ALA A 68 10.12 -5.05 7.93
N GLU A 69 10.46 -3.97 8.63
CA GLU A 69 11.62 -3.93 9.53
C GLU A 69 11.53 -4.98 10.64
N LYS A 70 10.37 -5.11 11.29
CA LYS A 70 10.14 -6.13 12.32
C LYS A 70 10.33 -7.56 11.80
N VAL A 71 9.79 -7.85 10.62
CA VAL A 71 9.90 -9.18 10.00
C VAL A 71 11.34 -9.45 9.58
N PHE A 72 12.03 -8.46 9.01
CA PHE A 72 13.43 -8.58 8.62
C PHE A 72 14.36 -8.76 9.83
N CYS A 73 14.11 -8.02 10.92
CA CYS A 73 14.85 -8.21 12.17
C CYS A 73 14.65 -9.62 12.76
N LYS A 74 13.46 -10.20 12.62
CA LYS A 74 13.15 -11.49 13.21
C LYS A 74 13.65 -12.69 12.38
N TYR A 75 13.55 -12.61 11.05
CA TYR A 75 13.80 -13.76 10.17
C TYR A 75 15.01 -13.59 9.26
N GLY A 76 15.71 -12.48 9.40
CA GLY A 76 16.75 -12.09 8.48
C GLY A 76 16.18 -11.41 7.23
N GLY A 77 16.90 -10.50 6.75
CA GLY A 77 16.59 -9.68 5.59
C GLY A 77 17.40 -8.40 5.77
N VAL A 78 18.31 -8.12 4.89
CA VAL A 78 19.02 -6.86 4.93
C VAL A 78 17.98 -5.78 4.62
N THR A 79 17.75 -4.88 5.57
CA THR A 79 17.17 -3.58 5.22
C THR A 79 18.21 -2.93 4.31
N ALA A 80 17.94 -2.92 3.00
CA ALA A 80 18.73 -2.08 2.12
C ALA A 80 18.68 -0.67 2.71
N GLU A 81 19.84 -0.04 2.84
CA GLU A 81 19.91 1.35 3.26
C GLU A 81 18.97 2.14 2.36
N SER A 82 18.15 2.99 2.96
CA SER A 82 17.21 3.80 2.18
C SER A 82 18.04 4.66 1.23
N VAL A 83 17.86 4.46 -0.07
CA VAL A 83 18.52 5.30 -1.07
C VAL A 83 17.96 6.71 -0.92
N SER A 84 18.83 7.68 -0.61
CA SER A 84 18.37 9.07 -0.49
C SER A 84 17.86 9.58 -1.85
N GLY A 85 16.89 10.52 -1.84
CA GLY A 85 16.36 11.09 -3.07
C GLY A 85 17.45 11.68 -3.98
N ALA A 86 18.52 12.25 -3.40
CA ALA A 86 19.66 12.77 -4.16
C ALA A 86 20.42 11.64 -4.89
N VAL A 87 20.64 10.51 -4.23
CA VAL A 87 21.31 9.34 -4.83
C VAL A 87 20.42 8.75 -5.92
N SER A 88 19.11 8.60 -5.69
CA SER A 88 18.15 8.13 -6.70
C SER A 88 18.17 9.03 -7.94
N SER A 89 18.20 10.37 -7.75
CA SER A 89 18.28 11.33 -8.87
C SER A 89 19.61 11.20 -9.63
N LEU A 90 20.73 11.01 -8.92
CA LEU A 90 22.03 10.83 -9.56
C LEU A 90 22.09 9.52 -10.37
N LEU A 91 21.59 8.42 -9.82
CA LEU A 91 21.54 7.14 -10.53
C LEU A 91 20.63 7.19 -11.75
N MET A 92 19.45 7.80 -11.64
CA MET A 92 18.55 7.97 -12.77
C MET A 92 19.18 8.86 -13.86
N TRP A 93 19.79 9.97 -13.45
CA TRP A 93 20.50 10.85 -14.38
C TRP A 93 21.62 10.10 -15.13
N HIS A 94 22.43 9.33 -14.41
CA HIS A 94 23.50 8.50 -14.99
C HIS A 94 22.90 7.44 -15.94
N THR A 95 21.81 6.79 -15.56
CA THR A 95 21.10 5.80 -16.38
C THR A 95 20.64 6.43 -17.70
N LEU A 96 19.97 7.58 -17.63
CA LEU A 96 19.48 8.31 -18.81
C LEU A 96 20.64 8.75 -19.72
N ALA A 97 21.74 9.28 -19.17
CA ALA A 97 22.92 9.66 -19.94
C ALA A 97 23.54 8.45 -20.67
N THR A 98 23.61 7.30 -20.00
CA THR A 98 24.14 6.06 -20.59
C THR A 98 23.24 5.51 -21.68
N LEU A 99 21.92 5.58 -21.51
CA LEU A 99 20.94 5.05 -22.45
C LEU A 99 20.58 6.03 -23.58
N SER A 100 20.98 7.31 -23.50
CA SER A 100 20.64 8.35 -24.47
C SER A 100 20.74 7.91 -25.94
N PRO A 101 21.79 7.19 -26.37
CA PRO A 101 21.92 6.76 -27.80
C PRO A 101 20.92 5.65 -28.18
N LEU A 102 20.33 4.94 -27.19
CA LEU A 102 19.43 3.80 -27.41
C LEU A 102 17.96 4.20 -27.32
N LEU A 103 17.66 5.37 -26.73
CA LEU A 103 16.30 5.86 -26.53
C LEU A 103 15.80 6.53 -27.82
N GLU A 104 14.63 6.06 -28.28
CA GLU A 104 14.02 6.61 -29.53
C GLU A 104 13.18 7.87 -29.26
N GLN A 105 12.42 7.90 -28.15
CA GLN A 105 11.53 9.01 -27.81
C GLN A 105 12.21 10.04 -26.91
N TYR A 106 12.97 9.58 -25.90
CA TYR A 106 13.56 10.44 -24.88
C TYR A 106 15.04 10.75 -25.11
N GLY A 107 15.71 10.13 -26.09
CA GLY A 107 17.17 10.21 -26.28
C GLY A 107 17.70 11.63 -26.39
N LYS A 108 17.02 12.51 -27.13
CA LYS A 108 17.44 13.92 -27.31
C LYS A 108 17.39 14.76 -26.02
N SER A 109 16.55 14.37 -25.09
CA SER A 109 16.36 15.09 -23.80
C SER A 109 17.07 14.39 -22.65
N ALA A 110 17.67 13.23 -22.88
CA ALA A 110 18.28 12.41 -21.82
C ALA A 110 19.61 12.99 -21.29
N GLU A 111 20.28 13.84 -22.04
CA GLU A 111 21.57 14.45 -21.66
C GLU A 111 21.32 15.72 -20.81
N GLY A 112 21.51 15.58 -19.48
CA GLY A 112 21.61 16.74 -18.56
C GLY A 112 20.28 17.37 -18.14
N ASP A 113 19.12 16.83 -18.54
CA ASP A 113 17.82 17.39 -18.16
C ASP A 113 17.34 16.82 -16.80
N LEU A 114 17.46 17.66 -15.75
CA LEU A 114 16.94 17.33 -14.41
C LEU A 114 15.42 17.18 -14.37
N THR A 115 14.70 17.85 -15.26
CA THR A 115 13.25 17.73 -15.35
C THR A 115 12.87 16.34 -15.81
N LEU A 116 13.53 15.83 -16.87
CA LEU A 116 13.34 14.48 -17.36
C LEU A 116 13.75 13.44 -16.30
N THR A 117 14.86 13.66 -15.60
CA THR A 117 15.32 12.79 -14.52
C THR A 117 14.23 12.61 -13.45
N ASN A 118 13.65 13.71 -12.96
CA ASN A 118 12.59 13.67 -11.95
C ASN A 118 11.31 13.03 -12.50
N LEU A 119 10.96 13.28 -13.75
CA LEU A 119 9.80 12.68 -14.42
C LEU A 119 9.96 11.15 -14.52
N MET A 120 11.14 10.68 -14.89
CA MET A 120 11.42 9.23 -15.00
C MET A 120 11.43 8.56 -13.62
N LEU A 121 11.97 9.21 -12.60
CA LEU A 121 11.87 8.71 -11.22
C LEU A 121 10.41 8.56 -10.77
N ALA A 122 9.59 9.56 -11.03
CA ALA A 122 8.16 9.49 -10.69
C ALA A 122 7.46 8.38 -11.47
N ALA A 123 7.73 8.26 -12.78
CA ALA A 123 7.15 7.22 -13.61
C ALA A 123 7.54 5.80 -13.14
N VAL A 124 8.83 5.57 -12.83
CA VAL A 124 9.31 4.29 -12.29
C VAL A 124 8.63 3.98 -10.95
N ALA A 125 8.50 4.97 -10.05
CA ALA A 125 7.83 4.79 -8.77
C ALA A 125 6.33 4.44 -8.95
N GLU A 126 5.62 5.11 -9.86
CA GLU A 126 4.22 4.77 -10.18
C GLU A 126 4.07 3.38 -10.78
N MET A 127 4.94 3.02 -11.72
CA MET A 127 4.94 1.68 -12.32
C MET A 127 5.12 0.60 -11.25
N ARG A 128 6.07 0.78 -10.32
CA ARG A 128 6.31 -0.15 -9.22
C ARG A 128 5.12 -0.24 -8.25
N ALA A 129 4.54 0.90 -7.89
CA ALA A 129 3.34 0.92 -7.06
C ALA A 129 2.16 0.19 -7.73
N GLY A 130 2.05 0.29 -9.07
CA GLY A 130 1.07 -0.43 -9.89
C GLY A 130 1.43 -1.88 -10.19
N GLY A 131 2.62 -2.36 -9.77
CA GLY A 131 3.10 -3.71 -10.08
C GLY A 131 3.45 -3.91 -11.56
N ILE A 132 3.71 -2.82 -12.30
CA ILE A 132 4.09 -2.86 -13.70
C ILE A 132 5.60 -3.13 -13.78
N THR A 133 5.97 -4.16 -14.54
CA THR A 133 7.37 -4.54 -14.76
C THR A 133 7.84 -4.12 -16.15
N ALA A 134 9.16 -4.01 -16.34
CA ALA A 134 9.75 -3.75 -17.65
C ALA A 134 9.25 -4.76 -18.72
N GLN A 135 9.13 -6.04 -18.38
CA GLN A 135 8.61 -7.07 -19.28
C GLN A 135 7.16 -6.78 -19.73
N MET A 136 6.30 -6.34 -18.81
CA MET A 136 4.91 -5.97 -19.14
C MET A 136 4.86 -4.78 -20.10
N LEU A 137 5.78 -3.82 -19.97
CA LEU A 137 5.90 -2.70 -20.89
C LEU A 137 6.38 -3.15 -22.28
N GLU A 138 7.36 -4.06 -22.35
CA GLU A 138 7.82 -4.65 -23.61
C GLU A 138 6.70 -5.44 -24.30
N ASP A 139 5.96 -6.28 -23.56
CA ASP A 139 4.83 -7.04 -24.07
C ASP A 139 3.73 -6.11 -24.61
N ALA A 140 3.45 -4.99 -23.91
CA ALA A 140 2.51 -3.98 -24.35
C ALA A 140 3.02 -3.24 -25.60
N ALA A 141 4.31 -2.89 -25.65
CA ALA A 141 4.92 -2.26 -26.81
C ALA A 141 4.85 -3.15 -28.06
N ALA A 142 5.04 -4.47 -27.89
CA ALA A 142 4.95 -5.43 -28.99
C ALA A 142 3.54 -5.54 -29.59
N GLN A 143 2.51 -5.14 -28.88
CA GLN A 143 1.10 -5.13 -29.34
C GLN A 143 0.72 -3.82 -30.04
N MET A 144 1.59 -2.79 -30.00
CA MET A 144 1.33 -1.50 -30.62
C MET A 144 1.71 -1.49 -32.08
N GLU A 145 1.20 -0.52 -32.82
CA GLU A 145 1.59 -0.28 -34.22
C GLU A 145 3.09 0.05 -34.30
N ASN A 146 3.80 -0.68 -35.17
CA ASN A 146 5.23 -0.54 -35.34
C ASN A 146 5.64 0.91 -35.72
N GLY A 147 6.59 1.47 -34.96
CA GLY A 147 7.08 2.82 -35.16
C GLY A 147 6.18 3.91 -34.59
N SER A 148 5.06 3.58 -33.96
CA SER A 148 4.20 4.56 -33.31
C SER A 148 4.92 5.24 -32.13
N ALA A 149 4.56 6.50 -31.85
CA ALA A 149 5.13 7.23 -30.72
C ALA A 149 4.86 6.53 -29.37
N LEU A 150 3.73 5.83 -29.23
CA LEU A 150 3.38 5.08 -28.03
C LEU A 150 4.27 3.84 -27.87
N GLN A 151 4.49 3.08 -28.95
CA GLN A 151 5.41 1.94 -28.94
C GLN A 151 6.80 2.36 -28.46
N LYS A 152 7.38 3.39 -29.10
CA LYS A 152 8.72 3.93 -28.75
C LYS A 152 8.78 4.36 -27.28
N LYS A 153 7.74 5.04 -26.82
CA LYS A 153 7.63 5.48 -25.42
C LYS A 153 7.62 4.30 -24.44
N LEU A 154 6.85 3.25 -24.72
CA LEU A 154 6.78 2.05 -23.85
C LEU A 154 8.10 1.29 -23.86
N SER A 155 8.76 1.14 -25.00
CA SER A 155 10.08 0.51 -25.12
C SER A 155 11.16 1.29 -24.36
N ASP A 156 11.17 2.62 -24.50
CA ASP A 156 12.11 3.48 -23.77
C ASP A 156 11.89 3.36 -22.25
N LEU A 157 10.62 3.38 -21.78
CA LEU A 157 10.30 3.23 -20.35
C LEU A 157 10.72 1.86 -19.82
N ALA A 158 10.52 0.78 -20.59
CA ALA A 158 10.97 -0.55 -20.20
C ALA A 158 12.49 -0.62 -20.07
N LEU A 159 13.22 -0.04 -21.00
CA LEU A 159 14.68 0.01 -20.99
C LEU A 159 15.21 0.84 -19.81
N ILE A 160 14.60 2.00 -19.54
CA ILE A 160 14.97 2.87 -18.41
C ILE A 160 14.70 2.15 -17.08
N ASP A 161 13.53 1.55 -16.91
CA ASP A 161 13.18 0.81 -15.68
C ASP A 161 14.17 -0.32 -15.41
N ALA A 162 14.41 -1.18 -16.39
CA ALA A 162 15.34 -2.31 -16.27
C ALA A 162 16.78 -1.85 -15.93
N ALA A 163 17.30 -0.84 -16.64
CA ALA A 163 18.66 -0.35 -16.42
C ALA A 163 18.82 0.38 -15.07
N TYR A 164 17.81 1.15 -14.66
CA TYR A 164 17.83 1.85 -13.37
C TYR A 164 17.82 0.85 -12.20
N HIS A 165 16.98 -0.19 -12.29
CA HIS A 165 16.97 -1.24 -11.25
C HIS A 165 18.27 -2.04 -11.20
N ALA A 166 18.80 -2.45 -12.35
CA ALA A 166 20.10 -3.13 -12.40
C ALA A 166 21.19 -2.27 -11.73
N LYS A 167 21.14 -0.94 -11.93
CA LYS A 167 22.10 -0.03 -11.32
C LYS A 167 21.93 0.11 -9.81
N ILE A 168 20.70 0.14 -9.32
CA ILE A 168 20.42 0.12 -7.88
C ILE A 168 20.92 -1.19 -7.25
N GLU A 169 20.63 -2.33 -7.85
CA GLU A 169 21.08 -3.63 -7.37
C GLU A 169 22.61 -3.74 -7.34
N GLU A 170 23.29 -3.23 -8.38
CA GLU A 170 24.76 -3.18 -8.42
C GLU A 170 25.34 -2.33 -7.28
N CYS A 171 24.75 -1.16 -6.98
CA CYS A 171 25.26 -0.23 -5.99
C CYS A 171 24.89 -0.61 -4.54
N PHE A 172 23.72 -1.18 -4.31
CA PHE A 172 23.14 -1.41 -2.98
C PHE A 172 22.82 -2.88 -2.67
N GLY A 173 23.05 -3.79 -3.62
CA GLY A 173 22.77 -5.22 -3.47
C GLY A 173 21.29 -5.60 -3.42
N SER A 174 20.39 -4.62 -3.33
CA SER A 174 18.94 -4.82 -3.43
C SER A 174 18.23 -3.48 -3.63
N ASP A 175 17.11 -3.51 -4.36
CA ASP A 175 16.29 -2.32 -4.54
C ASP A 175 15.42 -2.06 -3.29
N PRO A 176 15.53 -0.87 -2.66
CA PRO A 176 14.66 -0.50 -1.54
C PRO A 176 13.16 -0.48 -1.91
N SER A 177 12.81 -0.25 -3.17
CA SER A 177 11.41 -0.28 -3.64
C SER A 177 10.79 -1.67 -3.57
N ASP A 178 11.60 -2.73 -3.57
CA ASP A 178 11.14 -4.12 -3.44
C ASP A 178 10.91 -4.57 -1.99
N LYS A 179 11.05 -3.65 -1.01
CA LYS A 179 10.90 -3.94 0.43
C LYS A 179 9.63 -4.73 0.74
N LEU A 180 8.48 -4.34 0.17
CA LEU A 180 7.20 -5.01 0.42
C LEU A 180 7.07 -6.35 -0.30
N LEU A 181 7.63 -6.50 -1.50
CA LEU A 181 7.66 -7.78 -2.21
C LEU A 181 8.54 -8.80 -1.45
N ARG A 182 9.68 -8.35 -0.93
CA ARG A 182 10.56 -9.17 -0.07
C ARG A 182 9.87 -9.51 1.24
N LEU A 183 9.15 -8.56 1.87
CA LEU A 183 8.30 -8.82 3.03
C LEU A 183 7.29 -9.92 2.74
N SER A 184 6.54 -9.80 1.64
CA SER A 184 5.55 -10.79 1.24
C SER A 184 6.18 -12.18 1.05
N SER A 185 7.36 -12.25 0.41
CA SER A 185 8.10 -13.51 0.20
C SER A 185 8.57 -14.15 1.51
N LEU A 186 9.02 -13.34 2.49
CA LEU A 186 9.37 -13.84 3.83
C LEU A 186 8.15 -14.33 4.59
N LEU A 187 7.03 -13.60 4.52
CA LEU A 187 5.77 -14.01 5.14
C LEU A 187 5.22 -15.32 4.55
N GLN A 188 5.49 -15.62 3.28
CA GLN A 188 5.17 -16.94 2.71
C GLN A 188 5.94 -18.09 3.37
N LYS A 189 7.19 -17.83 3.75
CA LYS A 189 8.08 -18.83 4.36
C LYS A 189 7.92 -18.94 5.87
N HIS A 190 7.50 -17.85 6.51
CA HIS A 190 7.42 -17.73 7.97
C HIS A 190 6.04 -17.26 8.41
N ARG A 191 5.45 -17.99 9.36
CA ARG A 191 4.13 -17.67 9.90
C ARG A 191 4.21 -16.60 11.00
N PHE A 192 4.38 -15.34 10.59
CA PHE A 192 4.55 -14.23 11.51
C PHE A 192 3.26 -13.85 12.26
N PHE A 193 2.10 -14.01 11.58
CA PHE A 193 0.78 -13.62 12.08
C PHE A 193 0.00 -14.78 12.70
N ASP A 194 0.63 -15.93 12.97
CA ASP A 194 -0.07 -17.04 13.62
C ASP A 194 -0.65 -16.62 14.97
N ASN A 195 -1.93 -16.95 15.17
CA ASN A 195 -2.71 -16.63 16.36
C ASN A 195 -2.81 -15.13 16.67
N CYS A 196 -2.59 -14.26 15.69
CA CYS A 196 -2.74 -12.82 15.82
C CYS A 196 -4.04 -12.32 15.19
N ASN A 197 -4.53 -11.19 15.68
CA ASN A 197 -5.51 -10.38 14.97
C ASN A 197 -4.82 -9.18 14.32
N VAL A 198 -5.26 -8.79 13.13
CA VAL A 198 -4.75 -7.63 12.40
C VAL A 198 -5.88 -6.66 12.15
N TYR A 199 -5.68 -5.42 12.53
CA TYR A 199 -6.59 -4.30 12.31
C TYR A 199 -5.95 -3.35 11.31
N ILE A 200 -6.73 -2.82 10.38
CA ILE A 200 -6.25 -1.93 9.32
C ILE A 200 -7.18 -0.73 9.28
N ASP A 201 -6.62 0.46 9.47
CA ASP A 201 -7.41 1.69 9.50
C ASP A 201 -6.77 2.79 8.64
N SER A 202 -7.61 3.74 8.19
CA SER A 202 -7.19 4.97 7.51
C SER A 202 -6.57 4.77 6.10
N PHE A 203 -6.76 3.63 5.48
CA PHE A 203 -6.41 3.41 4.09
C PHE A 203 -7.61 3.64 3.18
N THR A 204 -7.37 4.28 2.03
CA THR A 204 -8.35 4.45 0.95
C THR A 204 -8.09 3.44 -0.17
N ILE A 205 -6.83 3.27 -0.54
CA ILE A 205 -6.35 2.37 -1.59
C ILE A 205 -5.08 1.68 -1.09
N PHE A 206 -4.76 0.55 -1.70
CA PHE A 206 -3.50 -0.16 -1.49
C PHE A 206 -2.75 -0.31 -2.81
N THR A 207 -1.44 -0.30 -2.75
CA THR A 207 -0.58 -0.64 -3.88
C THR A 207 -0.52 -2.15 -4.09
N VAL A 208 -0.09 -2.59 -5.27
CA VAL A 208 0.02 -4.02 -5.59
C VAL A 208 0.93 -4.78 -4.61
N PRO A 209 2.11 -4.25 -4.21
CA PRO A 209 2.93 -4.87 -3.19
C PRO A 209 2.26 -4.94 -1.81
N GLU A 210 1.47 -3.93 -1.43
CA GLU A 210 0.70 -3.95 -0.18
C GLU A 210 -0.38 -5.04 -0.21
N TYR A 211 -1.11 -5.20 -1.33
CA TYR A 211 -2.05 -6.31 -1.50
C TYR A 211 -1.36 -7.68 -1.38
N ALA A 212 -0.12 -7.83 -1.87
CA ALA A 212 0.64 -9.06 -1.70
C ALA A 212 0.93 -9.36 -0.22
N VAL A 213 1.23 -8.35 0.59
CA VAL A 213 1.40 -8.48 2.04
C VAL A 213 0.07 -8.80 2.73
N LEU A 214 -1.02 -8.10 2.37
CA LEU A 214 -2.37 -8.34 2.90
C LEU A 214 -2.83 -9.78 2.64
N LEU A 215 -2.52 -10.35 1.47
CA LEU A 215 -2.80 -11.75 1.18
C LEU A 215 -2.12 -12.70 2.18
N GLN A 216 -0.87 -12.42 2.59
CA GLN A 216 -0.18 -13.23 3.57
C GLN A 216 -0.79 -13.04 4.99
N MET A 217 -1.23 -11.84 5.33
CA MET A 217 -1.96 -11.60 6.58
C MET A 217 -3.26 -12.42 6.63
N LEU A 218 -4.05 -12.41 5.55
CA LEU A 218 -5.29 -13.19 5.45
C LEU A 218 -5.07 -14.69 5.59
N LYS A 219 -3.96 -15.22 5.03
CA LYS A 219 -3.62 -16.64 5.13
C LYS A 219 -3.12 -17.09 6.49
N GLN A 220 -2.64 -16.18 7.33
CA GLN A 220 -1.97 -16.51 8.59
C GLN A 220 -2.73 -16.06 9.82
N ALA A 221 -3.30 -14.85 9.79
CA ALA A 221 -3.95 -14.26 10.94
C ALA A 221 -5.29 -14.93 11.25
N LYS A 222 -5.67 -14.94 12.52
CA LYS A 222 -6.97 -15.43 12.97
C LYS A 222 -8.10 -14.58 12.41
N ASN A 223 -7.96 -13.25 12.51
CA ASN A 223 -8.87 -12.28 11.90
C ASN A 223 -8.08 -11.11 11.33
N VAL A 224 -8.54 -10.61 10.19
CA VAL A 224 -8.09 -9.33 9.60
C VAL A 224 -9.32 -8.44 9.50
N THR A 225 -9.29 -7.29 10.16
CA THR A 225 -10.41 -6.33 10.16
C THR A 225 -9.97 -5.03 9.52
N VAL A 226 -10.64 -4.61 8.46
CA VAL A 226 -10.32 -3.40 7.68
C VAL A 226 -11.45 -2.39 7.82
N SER A 227 -11.13 -1.15 8.20
CA SER A 227 -12.09 -0.05 8.17
C SER A 227 -12.01 0.67 6.82
N LEU A 228 -13.16 0.91 6.20
CA LEU A 228 -13.28 1.61 4.94
C LEU A 228 -14.24 2.80 5.05
N CYS A 229 -13.80 3.97 4.55
CA CYS A 229 -14.61 5.18 4.55
C CYS A 229 -15.52 5.20 3.32
N THR A 230 -16.65 4.49 3.39
CA THR A 230 -17.64 4.38 2.33
C THR A 230 -19.01 4.16 2.96
N ASP A 231 -20.09 4.48 2.25
CA ASP A 231 -21.46 4.17 2.68
C ASP A 231 -21.76 2.67 2.65
N SER A 232 -21.15 1.96 1.71
CA SER A 232 -21.27 0.51 1.56
C SER A 232 -20.08 -0.07 0.82
N ALA A 233 -19.87 -1.38 0.91
CA ALA A 233 -18.78 -2.06 0.19
C ALA A 233 -18.94 -1.99 -1.35
N ASN A 234 -20.16 -1.78 -1.85
CA ASN A 234 -20.50 -1.69 -3.28
C ASN A 234 -21.10 -0.32 -3.63
N SER A 235 -20.55 0.75 -3.08
CA SER A 235 -21.04 2.10 -3.36
C SER A 235 -20.89 2.47 -4.83
N SER A 236 -21.91 3.07 -5.41
CA SER A 236 -21.90 3.66 -6.75
C SER A 236 -21.68 5.17 -6.75
N LEU A 237 -21.53 5.78 -5.57
CA LEU A 237 -21.33 7.22 -5.44
C LEU A 237 -19.91 7.60 -5.92
N PRO A 238 -19.76 8.63 -6.78
CA PRO A 238 -18.49 8.97 -7.40
C PRO A 238 -17.32 9.16 -6.42
N HIS A 239 -17.58 9.75 -5.26
CA HIS A 239 -16.56 10.00 -4.23
C HIS A 239 -16.17 8.74 -3.43
N PHE A 240 -16.89 7.63 -3.56
CA PHE A 240 -16.56 6.36 -2.93
C PHE A 240 -16.08 5.28 -3.91
N LEU A 241 -16.01 5.55 -5.21
CA LEU A 241 -15.64 4.54 -6.22
C LEU A 241 -14.29 3.89 -5.94
N SER A 242 -13.26 4.68 -5.61
CA SER A 242 -11.92 4.15 -5.30
C SER A 242 -11.93 3.24 -4.06
N VAL A 243 -12.72 3.58 -3.04
CA VAL A 243 -12.86 2.75 -1.83
C VAL A 243 -13.68 1.49 -2.11
N SER A 244 -14.70 1.59 -2.96
CA SER A 244 -15.47 0.42 -3.41
C SER A 244 -14.61 -0.54 -4.24
N ASP A 245 -13.72 -0.02 -5.07
CA ASP A 245 -12.73 -0.85 -5.77
C ASP A 245 -11.78 -1.53 -4.79
N THR A 246 -11.32 -0.83 -3.75
CA THR A 246 -10.54 -1.41 -2.66
C THR A 246 -11.30 -2.52 -1.94
N ALA A 247 -12.58 -2.31 -1.60
CA ALA A 247 -13.42 -3.34 -0.98
C ALA A 247 -13.54 -4.59 -1.88
N ARG A 248 -13.71 -4.40 -3.19
CA ARG A 248 -13.78 -5.48 -4.18
C ARG A 248 -12.45 -6.25 -4.26
N GLN A 249 -11.32 -5.55 -4.29
CA GLN A 249 -9.99 -6.18 -4.28
C GLN A 249 -9.75 -6.98 -3.00
N LEU A 250 -10.18 -6.48 -1.84
CA LEU A 250 -10.10 -7.21 -0.56
C LEU A 250 -10.98 -8.46 -0.57
N SER A 251 -12.17 -8.40 -1.19
CA SER A 251 -13.03 -9.59 -1.39
C SER A 251 -12.31 -10.64 -2.24
N HIS A 252 -11.75 -10.27 -3.37
CA HIS A 252 -10.95 -11.19 -4.20
C HIS A 252 -9.73 -11.75 -3.47
N LEU A 253 -9.12 -10.97 -2.58
CA LEU A 253 -8.01 -11.48 -1.75
C LEU A 253 -8.51 -12.51 -0.72
N ALA A 254 -9.68 -12.30 -0.13
CA ALA A 254 -10.30 -13.27 0.79
C ALA A 254 -10.58 -14.60 0.08
N ASP A 255 -11.12 -14.55 -1.14
CA ASP A 255 -11.33 -15.74 -1.98
C ASP A 255 -10.01 -16.47 -2.27
N ARG A 256 -8.95 -15.71 -2.64
CA ARG A 256 -7.60 -16.27 -2.89
C ARG A 256 -6.93 -16.83 -1.63
N ALA A 257 -7.31 -16.34 -0.46
CA ALA A 257 -6.81 -16.82 0.83
C ALA A 257 -7.65 -17.96 1.41
N ASP A 258 -8.73 -18.38 0.73
CA ASP A 258 -9.73 -19.35 1.22
C ASP A 258 -10.26 -18.95 2.61
N THR A 259 -10.68 -17.69 2.72
CA THR A 259 -11.04 -17.05 3.99
C THR A 259 -12.43 -16.42 3.90
N ASP A 260 -13.29 -16.73 4.87
CA ASP A 260 -14.62 -16.13 4.96
C ASP A 260 -14.55 -14.60 5.12
N MET A 261 -15.53 -13.91 4.54
CA MET A 261 -15.67 -12.46 4.63
C MET A 261 -16.99 -12.05 5.27
N GLU A 262 -16.92 -11.09 6.18
CA GLU A 262 -18.06 -10.42 6.82
C GLU A 262 -17.99 -8.92 6.57
N THR A 263 -19.11 -8.29 6.22
CA THR A 263 -19.21 -6.83 6.07
C THR A 263 -20.13 -6.26 7.14
N ILE A 264 -19.63 -5.30 7.90
CA ILE A 264 -20.34 -4.57 8.96
C ILE A 264 -20.56 -3.14 8.48
N ALA A 265 -21.80 -2.75 8.22
CA ALA A 265 -22.14 -1.39 7.86
C ALA A 265 -22.52 -0.58 9.11
N LEU A 266 -21.78 0.53 9.35
CA LEU A 266 -22.13 1.48 10.41
C LEU A 266 -23.04 2.58 9.84
N SER A 267 -24.16 2.81 10.50
CA SER A 267 -25.16 3.76 10.03
C SER A 267 -24.85 5.21 10.44
N VAL A 268 -25.33 6.16 9.66
CA VAL A 268 -25.21 7.61 9.95
C VAL A 268 -25.94 8.01 11.25
N ALA A 269 -26.89 7.20 11.72
CA ALA A 269 -27.59 7.43 12.99
C ALA A 269 -26.65 7.38 14.21
N GLU A 270 -25.50 6.69 14.10
CA GLU A 270 -24.47 6.62 15.13
C GLU A 270 -23.43 7.75 15.02
N SER A 271 -23.57 8.63 14.02
CA SER A 271 -22.63 9.71 13.75
C SER A 271 -22.80 10.86 14.75
N GLN A 272 -21.71 11.25 15.38
CA GLN A 272 -21.62 12.45 16.24
C GLN A 272 -21.35 13.75 15.42
N LYS A 273 -21.54 13.73 14.11
CA LYS A 273 -21.32 14.89 13.24
C LYS A 273 -22.33 16.01 13.51
N PRO A 274 -21.90 17.28 13.47
CA PRO A 274 -22.81 18.42 13.41
C PRO A 274 -23.80 18.27 12.24
N HIS A 275 -25.07 18.59 12.46
CA HIS A 275 -26.14 18.45 11.46
C HIS A 275 -25.81 19.14 10.12
N ALA A 276 -25.16 20.32 10.16
CA ALA A 276 -24.74 21.05 8.96
C ALA A 276 -23.77 20.25 8.08
N LEU A 277 -22.81 19.55 8.68
CA LEU A 277 -21.87 18.69 7.94
C LEU A 277 -22.55 17.45 7.37
N SER A 278 -23.52 16.88 8.07
CA SER A 278 -24.31 15.75 7.56
C SER A 278 -25.17 16.15 6.35
N VAL A 279 -25.73 17.36 6.36
CA VAL A 279 -26.48 17.90 5.23
C VAL A 279 -25.57 18.17 4.04
N LEU A 280 -24.38 18.76 4.28
CA LEU A 280 -23.40 19.01 3.23
C LEU A 280 -22.95 17.70 2.56
N GLU A 281 -22.60 16.69 3.35
CA GLU A 281 -22.16 15.38 2.85
C GLU A 281 -23.25 14.68 1.98
N LYS A 282 -24.52 14.77 2.41
CA LYS A 282 -25.64 14.19 1.65
C LYS A 282 -25.90 14.88 0.32
N ASN A 283 -25.49 16.13 0.16
CA ASN A 283 -25.78 16.94 -1.02
C ASN A 283 -24.53 17.24 -1.88
N LEU A 284 -23.33 16.90 -1.42
CA LEU A 284 -22.07 17.27 -2.06
C LEU A 284 -21.89 16.72 -3.48
N CYS A 285 -22.57 15.63 -3.85
CA CYS A 285 -22.47 14.98 -5.17
C CYS A 285 -23.86 14.65 -5.77
N ARG A 286 -24.88 15.39 -5.39
CA ARG A 286 -26.19 15.32 -6.03
C ARG A 286 -26.27 16.39 -7.12
N PHE A 287 -25.79 16.03 -8.33
CA PHE A 287 -26.02 16.81 -9.56
C PHE A 287 -26.98 16.05 -10.45
#